data_f224153a45cf8991eda58034d3aa2714
#
_entry.id   f224153a45cf8991eda58034d3aa2714
#
_cell.length_a   1.000
_cell.length_b   1.000
_cell.length_c   1.000
_cell.angle_alpha   90.00
_cell.angle_beta   90.00
_cell.angle_gamma   90.00
#
_symmetry.space_group_name_H-M   'P 1'
#
loop_
_entity.id
_entity.type
_entity.pdbx_description
1 polymer ?
#
loop_
_entity_poly.entity_id
_entity_poly.type
_entity_poly.pdbx_seq_one_letter_code
_entity_poly.pdbx_strand_id
1 'polypeptide(L)'
;MNDIRDLLPGRMRERTFQLKARRDTGVAWHEPQFVECKQCGRRATRQIWAKSLFVCPNCGNHQPIGAYYRLSLVLDSGSFRELDEDLAPQDVLEFPGYPEKLAAQSDKTGLKEAAVTAVGRIDGMAVVAAVLDSRFFMGSMSTAVGEKITRAVEYATAKHLPLIIFSASGGARMQEGIFSLMQMAKTSAAIQRFSAKGGLYISVLTHPTTGGVTASFASLGDIMLAEPGALIGFAGPRVIEQTIGEKLPAGFQRSEFQLEHGFVDQVVPRTELRDTLAQLLRLHAGQGRKWA
;
A
#
# COMPACT_ATOMS: atom_id res chain seq x y z
N MET A 1 -5.37 -9.07 -26.69
CA MET A 1 -5.80 -8.70 -25.33
C MET A 1 -4.64 -9.04 -24.41
N ASN A 2 -3.87 -8.03 -23.98
CA ASN A 2 -2.70 -8.30 -23.17
C ASN A 2 -3.15 -8.85 -21.80
N ASP A 3 -2.68 -10.05 -21.48
CA ASP A 3 -2.86 -10.64 -20.14
C ASP A 3 -2.21 -9.68 -19.12
N ILE A 4 -2.87 -9.46 -17.97
CA ILE A 4 -2.28 -8.68 -16.86
C ILE A 4 -0.85 -9.13 -16.54
N ARG A 5 -0.55 -10.41 -16.76
CA ARG A 5 0.80 -10.96 -16.65
C ARG A 5 1.82 -10.30 -17.57
N ASP A 6 1.38 -9.77 -18.73
CA ASP A 6 2.29 -9.12 -19.68
C ASP A 6 2.68 -7.69 -19.25
N LEU A 7 1.94 -7.12 -18.30
CA LEU A 7 2.24 -5.83 -17.70
C LEU A 7 3.20 -5.92 -16.51
N LEU A 8 3.44 -7.14 -15.98
CA LEU A 8 4.32 -7.33 -14.83
C LEU A 8 5.79 -7.41 -15.28
N PRO A 9 6.71 -6.71 -14.61
CA PRO A 9 8.14 -6.97 -14.75
C PRO A 9 8.46 -8.44 -14.43
N GLY A 10 9.52 -9.00 -15.02
CA GLY A 10 9.84 -10.42 -14.97
C GLY A 10 9.75 -11.06 -13.58
N ARG A 11 10.35 -10.42 -12.57
CA ARG A 11 10.35 -10.92 -11.18
C ARG A 11 8.96 -10.93 -10.52
N MET A 12 8.10 -9.96 -10.86
CA MET A 12 6.70 -9.95 -10.44
C MET A 12 5.89 -11.06 -11.12
N ARG A 13 6.16 -11.31 -12.42
CA ARG A 13 5.54 -12.42 -13.16
C ARG A 13 5.85 -13.75 -12.51
N GLU A 14 7.11 -13.99 -12.17
CA GLU A 14 7.53 -15.22 -11.50
C GLU A 14 6.86 -15.40 -10.15
N ARG A 15 6.82 -14.34 -9.30
CA ARG A 15 6.14 -14.41 -8.00
C ARG A 15 4.64 -14.58 -8.12
N THR A 16 3.99 -13.87 -9.05
CA THR A 16 2.55 -14.02 -9.28
C THR A 16 2.24 -15.45 -9.77
N PHE A 17 3.11 -16.00 -10.63
CA PHE A 17 2.99 -17.38 -11.11
C PHE A 17 3.23 -18.40 -9.98
N GLN A 18 4.25 -18.20 -9.15
CA GLN A 18 4.51 -19.08 -7.99
C GLN A 18 3.37 -19.03 -6.96
N LEU A 19 2.75 -17.88 -6.73
CA LEU A 19 1.57 -17.75 -5.89
C LEU A 19 0.38 -18.54 -6.44
N LYS A 20 0.23 -18.58 -7.75
CA LYS A 20 -0.82 -19.36 -8.43
C LYS A 20 -0.50 -20.87 -8.35
N ALA A 21 0.73 -21.26 -8.64
CA ALA A 21 1.19 -22.66 -8.58
C ALA A 21 1.10 -23.26 -7.17
N ARG A 22 1.44 -22.52 -6.12
CA ARG A 22 1.29 -22.96 -4.73
C ARG A 22 -0.18 -23.18 -4.31
N ARG A 23 -1.12 -22.51 -4.97
CA ARG A 23 -2.57 -22.72 -4.74
C ARG A 23 -3.10 -23.98 -5.43
N ASP A 24 -2.44 -24.43 -6.49
CA ASP A 24 -2.84 -25.60 -7.27
C ASP A 24 -2.31 -26.94 -6.67
N THR A 25 -1.44 -26.89 -5.66
CA THR A 25 -0.92 -28.11 -5.00
C THR A 25 -1.91 -28.66 -3.97
N GLY A 26 -2.91 -29.41 -4.41
CA GLY A 26 -3.59 -30.43 -3.62
C GLY A 26 -4.91 -30.10 -2.96
N VAL A 27 -5.40 -28.87 -3.02
CA VAL A 27 -6.80 -28.56 -2.70
C VAL A 27 -7.44 -28.04 -3.98
N ALA A 28 -8.52 -28.67 -4.45
CA ALA A 28 -9.33 -28.20 -5.56
C ALA A 28 -9.88 -26.82 -5.19
N TRP A 29 -9.10 -25.79 -5.46
CA TRP A 29 -9.49 -24.41 -5.26
C TRP A 29 -10.39 -24.03 -6.45
N HIS A 30 -11.68 -24.13 -6.24
CA HIS A 30 -12.61 -23.47 -7.13
C HIS A 30 -12.43 -21.97 -6.92
N GLU A 31 -11.66 -21.31 -7.80
CA GLU A 31 -11.66 -19.86 -7.87
C GLU A 31 -13.14 -19.42 -7.91
N PRO A 32 -13.61 -18.55 -7.02
CA PRO A 32 -14.98 -18.05 -7.18
C PRO A 32 -15.07 -17.48 -8.59
N GLN A 33 -15.94 -18.04 -9.40
CA GLN A 33 -16.14 -17.60 -10.79
C GLN A 33 -16.47 -16.10 -10.86
N PHE A 34 -16.96 -15.57 -9.73
CA PHE A 34 -17.39 -14.20 -9.60
C PHE A 34 -16.83 -13.55 -8.32
N VAL A 35 -16.38 -12.30 -8.45
CA VAL A 35 -16.06 -11.41 -7.34
C VAL A 35 -17.23 -10.45 -7.15
N GLU A 36 -17.67 -10.27 -5.90
CA GLU A 36 -18.77 -9.38 -5.55
C GLU A 36 -18.24 -8.04 -5.01
N CYS A 37 -18.85 -6.95 -5.47
CA CYS A 37 -18.59 -5.63 -4.92
C CYS A 37 -19.23 -5.49 -3.54
N LYS A 38 -18.44 -5.26 -2.51
CA LYS A 38 -18.92 -5.10 -1.13
C LYS A 38 -19.83 -3.88 -0.95
N GLN A 39 -19.76 -2.89 -1.85
CA GLN A 39 -20.54 -1.66 -1.77
C GLN A 39 -21.93 -1.80 -2.42
N CYS A 40 -22.01 -2.38 -3.61
CA CYS A 40 -23.26 -2.41 -4.39
C CYS A 40 -23.75 -3.81 -4.76
N GLY A 41 -23.10 -4.88 -4.29
CA GLY A 41 -23.47 -6.27 -4.55
C GLY A 41 -23.23 -6.75 -5.99
N ARG A 42 -22.72 -5.90 -6.92
CA ARG A 42 -22.46 -6.31 -8.29
C ARG A 42 -21.45 -7.44 -8.33
N ARG A 43 -21.81 -8.51 -9.00
CA ARG A 43 -20.96 -9.68 -9.24
C ARG A 43 -20.41 -9.64 -10.68
N ALA A 44 -19.11 -9.84 -10.81
CA ALA A 44 -18.46 -9.95 -12.11
C ALA A 44 -17.28 -10.94 -12.03
N THR A 45 -16.83 -11.45 -13.17
CA THR A 45 -15.65 -12.33 -13.20
C THR A 45 -14.39 -11.54 -12.81
N ARG A 46 -13.38 -12.26 -12.31
CA ARG A 46 -12.08 -11.64 -11.96
C ARG A 46 -11.44 -10.93 -13.16
N GLN A 47 -11.65 -11.42 -14.38
CA GLN A 47 -11.16 -10.79 -15.60
C GLN A 47 -11.81 -9.42 -15.85
N ILE A 48 -13.12 -9.29 -15.61
CA ILE A 48 -13.82 -8.00 -15.70
C ILE A 48 -13.28 -7.03 -14.66
N TRP A 49 -13.13 -7.48 -13.40
CA TRP A 49 -12.54 -6.70 -12.34
C TRP A 49 -11.11 -6.25 -12.68
N ALA A 50 -10.31 -7.14 -13.27
CA ALA A 50 -8.95 -6.82 -13.66
C ALA A 50 -8.89 -5.76 -14.78
N LYS A 51 -9.81 -5.81 -15.75
CA LYS A 51 -9.91 -4.79 -16.80
C LYS A 51 -10.24 -3.40 -16.27
N SER A 52 -11.02 -3.32 -15.20
CA SER A 52 -11.34 -2.07 -14.49
C SER A 52 -10.38 -1.76 -13.35
N LEU A 53 -9.20 -2.39 -13.31
CA LEU A 53 -8.19 -2.23 -12.26
C LEU A 53 -8.75 -2.47 -10.85
N PHE A 54 -9.72 -3.37 -10.71
CA PHE A 54 -10.46 -3.63 -9.47
C PHE A 54 -11.23 -2.42 -8.94
N VAL A 55 -11.61 -1.51 -9.81
CA VAL A 55 -12.62 -0.47 -9.56
C VAL A 55 -13.97 -0.99 -10.03
N CYS A 56 -15.00 -0.87 -9.20
CA CYS A 56 -16.32 -1.37 -9.56
C CYS A 56 -16.92 -0.57 -10.71
N PRO A 57 -17.24 -1.21 -11.86
CA PRO A 57 -17.78 -0.48 -13.01
C PRO A 57 -19.20 0.04 -12.79
N ASN A 58 -19.87 -0.35 -11.69
CA ASN A 58 -21.22 0.08 -11.36
C ASN A 58 -21.25 1.26 -10.38
N CYS A 59 -20.44 1.21 -9.32
CA CYS A 59 -20.48 2.22 -8.24
C CYS A 59 -19.15 2.92 -7.99
N GLY A 60 -18.10 2.64 -8.77
CA GLY A 60 -16.79 3.26 -8.60
C GLY A 60 -16.00 2.79 -7.37
N ASN A 61 -16.53 1.88 -6.55
CA ASN A 61 -15.85 1.41 -5.35
C ASN A 61 -14.52 0.72 -5.68
N HIS A 62 -13.45 1.12 -5.01
CA HIS A 62 -12.11 0.58 -5.15
C HIS A 62 -11.93 -0.65 -4.27
N GLN A 63 -11.80 -1.84 -4.88
CA GLN A 63 -11.51 -3.07 -4.16
C GLN A 63 -10.04 -3.11 -3.72
N PRO A 64 -9.72 -3.72 -2.57
CA PRO A 64 -8.34 -3.96 -2.16
C PRO A 64 -7.57 -4.76 -3.21
N ILE A 65 -6.33 -4.34 -3.48
CA ILE A 65 -5.40 -5.03 -4.39
C ILE A 65 -4.09 -5.33 -3.70
N GLY A 66 -3.39 -6.37 -4.16
CA GLY A 66 -2.10 -6.75 -3.59
C GLY A 66 -0.97 -5.81 -3.97
N ALA A 67 0.11 -5.81 -3.18
CA ALA A 67 1.25 -4.91 -3.35
C ALA A 67 1.92 -5.06 -4.72
N TYR A 68 2.22 -6.27 -5.17
CA TYR A 68 2.83 -6.49 -6.49
C TYR A 68 1.94 -6.03 -7.64
N TYR A 69 0.63 -6.25 -7.52
CA TYR A 69 -0.32 -5.76 -8.52
C TYR A 69 -0.36 -4.23 -8.53
N ARG A 70 -0.36 -3.58 -7.36
CA ARG A 70 -0.28 -2.11 -7.24
C ARG A 70 0.98 -1.58 -7.95
N LEU A 71 2.13 -2.15 -7.67
CA LEU A 71 3.40 -1.75 -8.29
C LEU A 71 3.38 -1.94 -9.81
N SER A 72 2.75 -3.03 -10.29
CA SER A 72 2.62 -3.27 -11.73
C SER A 72 1.71 -2.26 -12.46
N LEU A 73 0.81 -1.59 -11.75
CA LEU A 73 -0.06 -0.55 -12.34
C LEU A 73 0.65 0.79 -12.49
N VAL A 74 1.65 1.07 -11.65
CA VAL A 74 2.30 2.38 -11.61
C VAL A 74 3.72 2.38 -12.19
N LEU A 75 4.47 1.29 -12.03
CA LEU A 75 5.85 1.21 -12.52
C LEU A 75 5.91 0.78 -13.99
N ASP A 76 6.89 1.32 -14.70
CA ASP A 76 7.21 0.95 -16.06
C ASP A 76 7.59 -0.53 -16.16
N SER A 77 7.17 -1.18 -17.23
CA SER A 77 7.46 -2.59 -17.48
C SER A 77 8.97 -2.84 -17.47
N GLY A 78 9.40 -3.88 -16.75
CA GLY A 78 10.81 -4.27 -16.64
C GLY A 78 11.66 -3.42 -15.69
N SER A 79 11.11 -2.34 -15.10
CA SER A 79 11.89 -1.45 -14.21
C SER A 79 11.90 -1.90 -12.74
N PHE A 80 11.03 -2.82 -12.36
CA PHE A 80 10.87 -3.26 -10.97
C PHE A 80 12.09 -4.01 -10.44
N ARG A 81 12.59 -3.56 -9.28
CA ARG A 81 13.57 -4.26 -8.46
C ARG A 81 13.17 -4.17 -7.00
N GLU A 82 12.86 -5.30 -6.39
CA GLU A 82 12.47 -5.36 -4.98
C GLU A 82 13.66 -5.07 -4.07
N LEU A 83 13.39 -4.35 -2.98
CA LEU A 83 14.32 -4.10 -1.87
C LEU A 83 13.91 -4.95 -0.67
N ASP A 84 14.90 -5.41 0.11
CA ASP A 84 14.68 -6.10 1.39
C ASP A 84 13.63 -7.24 1.32
N GLU A 85 13.61 -8.00 0.23
CA GLU A 85 12.61 -9.04 -0.02
C GLU A 85 12.62 -10.15 1.05
N ASP A 86 13.76 -10.37 1.70
CA ASP A 86 13.95 -11.41 2.70
C ASP A 86 13.65 -10.96 4.14
N LEU A 87 13.40 -9.65 4.34
CA LEU A 87 13.08 -9.13 5.65
C LEU A 87 11.69 -9.61 6.08
N ALA A 88 11.66 -10.39 7.16
CA ALA A 88 10.47 -10.99 7.74
C ALA A 88 10.30 -10.58 9.21
N PRO A 89 9.09 -10.61 9.76
CA PRO A 89 8.83 -10.31 11.15
C PRO A 89 9.46 -11.36 12.06
N GLN A 90 9.75 -10.95 13.30
CA GLN A 90 10.21 -11.83 14.38
C GLN A 90 9.26 -11.74 15.55
N ASP A 91 8.97 -12.88 16.17
CA ASP A 91 8.16 -12.93 17.40
C ASP A 91 9.04 -12.70 18.63
N VAL A 92 9.38 -11.42 18.89
CA VAL A 92 10.25 -11.02 20.00
C VAL A 92 9.56 -11.14 21.37
N LEU A 93 8.20 -11.08 21.37
CA LEU A 93 7.39 -11.12 22.59
C LEU A 93 6.82 -12.50 22.89
N GLU A 94 7.14 -13.50 22.07
CA GLU A 94 6.58 -14.86 22.20
C GLU A 94 5.05 -14.83 22.32
N PHE A 95 4.40 -14.01 21.45
CA PHE A 95 2.95 -13.82 21.50
C PHE A 95 2.22 -15.10 21.10
N PRO A 96 1.28 -15.59 21.92
CA PRO A 96 0.63 -16.86 21.68
C PRO A 96 -0.03 -16.97 20.29
N GLY A 97 0.39 -17.97 19.51
CA GLY A 97 -0.13 -18.25 18.17
C GLY A 97 0.28 -17.26 17.08
N TYR A 98 1.25 -16.38 17.33
CA TYR A 98 1.72 -15.43 16.31
C TYR A 98 2.56 -16.09 15.22
N PRO A 99 3.52 -17.00 15.51
CA PRO A 99 4.28 -17.73 14.50
C PRO A 99 3.40 -18.50 13.51
N GLU A 100 2.38 -19.21 14.03
CA GLU A 100 1.45 -20.00 13.21
C GLU A 100 0.61 -19.09 12.31
N LYS A 101 0.15 -17.93 12.83
CA LYS A 101 -0.57 -16.94 12.05
C LYS A 101 0.32 -16.31 10.98
N LEU A 102 1.60 -16.05 11.27
CA LEU A 102 2.57 -15.56 10.28
C LEU A 102 2.74 -16.57 9.13
N ALA A 103 2.97 -17.84 9.46
CA ALA A 103 3.09 -18.90 8.47
C ALA A 103 1.83 -19.00 7.59
N ALA A 104 0.65 -19.04 8.20
CA ALA A 104 -0.63 -19.09 7.49
C ALA A 104 -0.86 -17.88 6.58
N GLN A 105 -0.46 -16.67 7.00
CA GLN A 105 -0.57 -15.48 6.16
C GLN A 105 0.43 -15.50 5.01
N SER A 106 1.66 -15.96 5.24
CA SER A 106 2.67 -16.13 4.19
C SER A 106 2.21 -17.13 3.13
N ASP A 107 1.67 -18.29 3.55
CA ASP A 107 1.14 -19.29 2.62
C ASP A 107 -0.04 -18.77 1.81
N LYS A 108 -0.94 -18.04 2.45
CA LYS A 108 -2.12 -17.45 1.81
C LYS A 108 -1.79 -16.35 0.81
N THR A 109 -0.83 -15.48 1.13
CA THR A 109 -0.53 -14.28 0.36
C THR A 109 0.70 -14.39 -0.52
N GLY A 110 1.62 -15.30 -0.17
CA GLY A 110 2.97 -15.44 -0.73
C GLY A 110 3.92 -14.31 -0.34
N LEU A 111 3.52 -13.49 0.63
CA LEU A 111 4.33 -12.40 1.16
C LEU A 111 5.09 -12.88 2.39
N LYS A 112 6.27 -12.32 2.64
CA LYS A 112 7.00 -12.51 3.90
C LYS A 112 6.57 -11.50 4.96
N GLU A 113 6.09 -10.32 4.51
CA GLU A 113 5.57 -9.25 5.37
C GLU A 113 4.56 -8.37 4.59
N ALA A 114 3.81 -7.55 5.34
CA ALA A 114 2.76 -6.67 4.82
C ALA A 114 3.28 -5.52 3.94
N ALA A 115 4.57 -5.29 3.86
CA ALA A 115 5.16 -4.26 3.01
C ALA A 115 6.04 -4.86 1.91
N VAL A 116 5.87 -4.36 0.69
CA VAL A 116 6.77 -4.59 -0.44
C VAL A 116 7.42 -3.26 -0.80
N THR A 117 8.75 -3.22 -0.80
CA THR A 117 9.55 -2.05 -1.15
C THR A 117 10.33 -2.30 -2.42
N ALA A 118 10.43 -1.32 -3.29
CA ALA A 118 11.06 -1.49 -4.60
C ALA A 118 11.65 -0.20 -5.13
N VAL A 119 12.59 -0.34 -6.05
CA VAL A 119 13.00 0.71 -6.99
C VAL A 119 12.40 0.38 -8.34
N GLY A 120 11.96 1.40 -9.04
CA GLY A 120 11.43 1.28 -10.40
C GLY A 120 11.43 2.60 -11.12
N ARG A 121 10.70 2.68 -12.23
CA ARG A 121 10.52 3.92 -12.97
C ARG A 121 9.03 4.18 -13.19
N ILE A 122 8.67 5.46 -13.24
CA ILE A 122 7.35 5.92 -13.67
C ILE A 122 7.61 6.93 -14.78
N ASP A 123 7.15 6.65 -16.00
CA ASP A 123 7.39 7.47 -17.17
C ASP A 123 8.89 7.79 -17.38
N GLY A 124 9.74 6.76 -17.24
CA GLY A 124 11.19 6.85 -17.33
C GLY A 124 11.91 7.41 -16.11
N MET A 125 11.21 8.07 -15.17
CA MET A 125 11.80 8.68 -13.97
C MET A 125 11.96 7.65 -12.86
N ALA A 126 13.16 7.54 -12.31
CA ALA A 126 13.47 6.60 -11.24
C ALA A 126 12.79 7.01 -9.92
N VAL A 127 12.20 6.05 -9.22
CA VAL A 127 11.50 6.26 -7.95
C VAL A 127 11.77 5.12 -6.98
N VAL A 128 11.65 5.40 -5.68
CA VAL A 128 11.50 4.38 -4.65
C VAL A 128 10.03 4.27 -4.31
N ALA A 129 9.48 3.07 -4.35
CA ALA A 129 8.08 2.83 -4.03
C ALA A 129 7.95 1.81 -2.88
N ALA A 130 7.05 2.07 -1.96
CA ALA A 130 6.64 1.13 -0.92
C ALA A 130 5.13 0.93 -0.95
N VAL A 131 4.66 -0.29 -0.80
CA VAL A 131 3.23 -0.62 -0.79
C VAL A 131 2.92 -1.52 0.38
N LEU A 132 1.99 -1.09 1.23
CA LEU A 132 1.41 -1.97 2.24
C LEU A 132 0.32 -2.83 1.62
N ASP A 133 0.29 -4.10 2.02
CA ASP A 133 -0.68 -5.09 1.53
C ASP A 133 -1.63 -5.50 2.65
N SER A 134 -2.86 -5.02 2.59
CA SER A 134 -3.87 -5.30 3.61
C SER A 134 -4.30 -6.77 3.68
N ARG A 135 -3.89 -7.61 2.75
CA ARG A 135 -4.14 -9.05 2.79
C ARG A 135 -3.28 -9.77 3.82
N PHE A 136 -2.11 -9.21 4.16
CA PHE A 136 -1.23 -9.73 5.20
C PHE A 136 -1.46 -8.94 6.50
N PHE A 137 -2.05 -9.55 7.52
CA PHE A 137 -2.38 -8.94 8.82
C PHE A 137 -3.03 -7.55 8.71
N MET A 138 -3.96 -7.36 7.77
CA MET A 138 -4.60 -6.06 7.52
C MET A 138 -3.60 -4.94 7.18
N GLY A 139 -2.43 -5.26 6.65
CA GLY A 139 -1.39 -4.26 6.38
C GLY A 139 -0.76 -3.65 7.63
N SER A 140 -0.89 -4.29 8.79
CA SER A 140 -0.44 -3.71 10.06
C SER A 140 1.07 -3.55 10.12
N MET A 141 1.49 -2.42 10.71
CA MET A 141 2.89 -2.07 10.86
C MET A 141 3.53 -2.90 11.98
N SER A 142 4.37 -3.86 11.59
CA SER A 142 5.29 -4.63 12.43
C SER A 142 6.65 -3.94 12.50
N THR A 143 7.55 -4.49 13.29
CA THR A 143 8.98 -4.12 13.30
C THR A 143 9.61 -4.25 11.92
N ALA A 144 9.28 -5.32 11.18
CA ALA A 144 9.79 -5.55 9.83
C ALA A 144 9.18 -4.59 8.80
N VAL A 145 7.89 -4.24 8.91
CA VAL A 145 7.27 -3.20 8.07
C VAL A 145 7.95 -1.85 8.31
N GLY A 146 8.12 -1.45 9.58
CA GLY A 146 8.80 -0.21 9.92
C GLY A 146 10.24 -0.17 9.42
N GLU A 147 10.97 -1.29 9.50
CA GLU A 147 12.32 -1.41 8.96
C GLU A 147 12.33 -1.28 7.44
N LYS A 148 11.46 -1.99 6.71
CA LYS A 148 11.34 -1.89 5.24
C LYS A 148 11.06 -0.45 4.79
N ILE A 149 10.12 0.23 5.44
CA ILE A 149 9.82 1.64 5.15
C ILE A 149 11.04 2.52 5.43
N THR A 150 11.68 2.36 6.59
CA THR A 150 12.89 3.12 6.96
C THR A 150 13.99 2.95 5.93
N ARG A 151 14.32 1.71 5.53
CA ARG A 151 15.35 1.42 4.52
C ARG A 151 14.98 1.97 3.14
N ALA A 152 13.71 1.91 2.76
CA ALA A 152 13.25 2.53 1.51
C ALA A 152 13.48 4.05 1.52
N VAL A 153 13.16 4.74 2.63
CA VAL A 153 13.42 6.16 2.83
C VAL A 153 14.93 6.46 2.77
N GLU A 154 15.75 5.68 3.46
CA GLU A 154 17.21 5.83 3.48
C GLU A 154 17.82 5.58 2.10
N TYR A 155 17.33 4.57 1.37
CA TYR A 155 17.73 4.33 -0.01
C TYR A 155 17.37 5.51 -0.93
N ALA A 156 16.13 6.03 -0.81
CA ALA A 156 15.69 7.21 -1.55
C ALA A 156 16.58 8.43 -1.24
N THR A 157 16.92 8.60 0.04
CA THR A 157 17.84 9.67 0.50
C THR A 157 19.24 9.56 -0.13
N ALA A 158 19.82 8.34 -0.08
CA ALA A 158 21.18 8.11 -0.57
C ALA A 158 21.28 8.22 -2.10
N LYS A 159 20.19 7.91 -2.81
CA LYS A 159 20.13 7.96 -4.29
C LYS A 159 19.50 9.24 -4.83
N HIS A 160 19.07 10.15 -3.96
CA HIS A 160 18.34 11.38 -4.35
C HIS A 160 17.12 11.09 -5.22
N LEU A 161 16.36 10.01 -4.90
CA LEU A 161 15.17 9.61 -5.63
C LEU A 161 13.91 10.06 -4.90
N PRO A 162 12.81 10.36 -5.61
CA PRO A 162 11.51 10.56 -4.99
C PRO A 162 11.01 9.27 -4.35
N LEU A 163 10.27 9.43 -3.25
CA LEU A 163 9.66 8.36 -2.48
C LEU A 163 8.14 8.38 -2.68
N ILE A 164 7.56 7.22 -2.95
CA ILE A 164 6.10 7.05 -3.05
C ILE A 164 5.69 5.91 -2.13
N ILE A 165 4.80 6.18 -1.16
CA ILE A 165 4.30 5.12 -0.27
C ILE A 165 2.78 4.98 -0.43
N PHE A 166 2.34 3.77 -0.76
CA PHE A 166 0.92 3.39 -0.79
C PHE A 166 0.55 2.74 0.53
N SER A 167 -0.27 3.42 1.30
CA SER A 167 -0.73 2.94 2.61
C SER A 167 -2.05 2.18 2.49
N ALA A 168 -2.09 0.97 3.05
CA ALA A 168 -3.30 0.14 3.19
C ALA A 168 -3.18 -0.63 4.50
N SER A 169 -3.59 -0.03 5.63
CA SER A 169 -3.26 -0.55 6.96
C SER A 169 -4.34 -0.33 8.00
N GLY A 170 -4.52 -1.33 8.87
CA GLY A 170 -5.31 -1.22 10.09
C GLY A 170 -4.57 -0.58 11.29
N GLY A 171 -3.28 -0.22 11.15
CA GLY A 171 -2.49 0.40 12.22
C GLY A 171 -1.28 -0.42 12.67
N ALA A 172 -0.86 -0.27 13.93
CA ALA A 172 0.26 -1.01 14.51
C ALA A 172 -0.09 -2.49 14.75
N ARG A 173 0.89 -3.38 14.64
CA ARG A 173 0.71 -4.83 14.84
C ARG A 173 0.64 -5.17 16.32
N MET A 174 -0.55 -5.59 16.77
CA MET A 174 -0.82 -5.87 18.20
C MET A 174 0.09 -6.94 18.79
N GLN A 175 0.43 -7.98 18.02
CA GLN A 175 1.27 -9.09 18.46
C GLN A 175 2.71 -8.66 18.81
N GLU A 176 3.17 -7.55 18.27
CA GLU A 176 4.50 -7.03 18.53
C GLU A 176 4.50 -5.88 19.58
N GLY A 177 3.36 -5.57 20.18
CA GLY A 177 3.22 -4.65 21.29
C GLY A 177 3.93 -3.31 21.07
N ILE A 178 4.73 -2.90 22.06
CA ILE A 178 5.47 -1.63 22.04
C ILE A 178 6.45 -1.52 20.86
N PHE A 179 7.03 -2.64 20.39
CA PHE A 179 7.97 -2.62 19.27
C PHE A 179 7.32 -2.14 17.98
N SER A 180 6.03 -2.49 17.73
CA SER A 180 5.29 -1.97 16.60
C SER A 180 4.98 -0.46 16.75
N LEU A 181 4.72 0.03 17.95
CA LEU A 181 4.50 1.46 18.21
C LEU A 181 5.78 2.27 18.01
N MET A 182 6.93 1.74 18.39
CA MET A 182 8.24 2.40 18.18
C MET A 182 8.55 2.62 16.68
N GLN A 183 7.94 1.85 15.78
CA GLN A 183 8.11 2.05 14.35
C GLN A 183 7.52 3.39 13.86
N MET A 184 6.53 3.93 14.56
CA MET A 184 5.99 5.26 14.25
C MET A 184 7.09 6.33 14.35
N ALA A 185 7.81 6.37 15.47
CA ALA A 185 8.91 7.31 15.67
C ALA A 185 10.07 7.06 14.69
N LYS A 186 10.42 5.78 14.46
CA LYS A 186 11.51 5.38 13.56
C LYS A 186 11.27 5.83 12.12
N THR A 187 10.09 5.55 11.57
CA THR A 187 9.75 5.91 10.19
C THR A 187 9.61 7.42 10.03
N SER A 188 9.00 8.12 11.02
CA SER A 188 8.87 9.58 11.01
C SER A 188 10.23 10.28 11.05
N ALA A 189 11.16 9.79 11.86
CA ALA A 189 12.52 10.32 11.92
C ALA A 189 13.30 10.10 10.62
N ALA A 190 13.09 8.97 9.94
CA ALA A 190 13.68 8.72 8.62
C ALA A 190 13.16 9.70 7.57
N ILE A 191 11.83 9.91 7.51
CA ILE A 191 11.20 10.85 6.58
C ILE A 191 11.67 12.28 6.86
N GLN A 192 11.76 12.68 8.12
CA GLN A 192 12.26 14.01 8.48
C GLN A 192 13.68 14.24 7.95
N ARG A 193 14.58 13.24 8.07
CA ARG A 193 15.93 13.32 7.50
C ARG A 193 15.93 13.36 5.98
N PHE A 194 15.01 12.67 5.33
CA PHE A 194 14.82 12.69 3.87
C PHE A 194 14.35 14.07 3.40
N SER A 195 13.35 14.64 4.04
CA SER A 195 12.82 15.98 3.76
C SER A 195 13.89 17.06 3.98
N ALA A 196 14.66 16.98 5.07
CA ALA A 196 15.75 17.92 5.36
C ALA A 196 16.86 17.92 4.27
N LYS A 197 16.98 16.84 3.51
CA LYS A 197 17.88 16.75 2.33
C LYS A 197 17.20 17.13 1.01
N GLY A 198 15.99 17.69 1.06
CA GLY A 198 15.21 18.11 -0.09
C GLY A 198 14.58 16.96 -0.87
N GLY A 199 14.37 15.81 -0.26
CA GLY A 199 13.66 14.69 -0.86
C GLY A 199 12.19 15.04 -1.13
N LEU A 200 11.57 14.40 -2.13
CA LEU A 200 10.15 14.50 -2.42
C LEU A 200 9.46 13.23 -1.95
N TYR A 201 8.49 13.35 -1.05
CA TYR A 201 7.66 12.25 -0.58
C TYR A 201 6.20 12.43 -1.01
N ILE A 202 5.69 11.51 -1.84
CA ILE A 202 4.27 11.42 -2.22
C ILE A 202 3.62 10.29 -1.43
N SER A 203 2.69 10.62 -0.55
CA SER A 203 1.89 9.64 0.20
C SER A 203 0.59 9.36 -0.54
N VAL A 204 0.30 8.08 -0.78
CA VAL A 204 -0.94 7.63 -1.43
C VAL A 204 -1.75 6.80 -0.44
N LEU A 205 -2.84 7.38 0.05
CA LEU A 205 -3.70 6.78 1.06
C LEU A 205 -4.77 5.91 0.39
N THR A 206 -4.77 4.62 0.69
CA THR A 206 -5.77 3.68 0.16
C THR A 206 -6.60 3.06 1.27
N HIS A 207 -7.65 2.33 0.92
CA HIS A 207 -8.59 1.77 1.89
C HIS A 207 -8.06 0.47 2.54
N PRO A 208 -8.05 0.38 3.89
CA PRO A 208 -8.09 1.46 4.88
C PRO A 208 -6.69 2.00 5.19
N THR A 209 -6.56 3.23 5.66
CA THR A 209 -5.33 3.75 6.28
C THR A 209 -5.68 4.32 7.65
N THR A 210 -5.35 3.59 8.73
CA THR A 210 -5.80 3.92 10.09
C THR A 210 -4.72 3.70 11.13
N GLY A 211 -4.97 4.15 12.35
CA GLY A 211 -4.16 3.92 13.54
C GLY A 211 -2.75 4.49 13.45
N GLY A 212 -1.79 3.73 13.97
CA GLY A 212 -0.39 4.14 14.00
C GLY A 212 0.25 4.43 12.64
N VAL A 213 -0.26 3.84 11.56
CA VAL A 213 0.22 4.12 10.20
C VAL A 213 -0.20 5.52 9.77
N THR A 214 -1.48 5.88 9.96
CA THR A 214 -1.94 7.26 9.70
C THR A 214 -1.20 8.26 10.59
N ALA A 215 -1.04 7.96 11.88
CA ALA A 215 -0.37 8.86 12.83
C ALA A 215 1.17 8.89 12.70
N SER A 216 1.72 8.34 11.63
CA SER A 216 3.16 8.35 11.36
C SER A 216 3.45 8.62 9.87
N PHE A 217 4.17 7.74 9.21
CA PHE A 217 4.67 7.97 7.85
C PHE A 217 3.58 8.28 6.82
N ALA A 218 2.35 7.77 6.98
CA ALA A 218 1.31 7.99 5.99
C ALA A 218 0.83 9.45 5.91
N SER A 219 0.97 10.23 7.00
CA SER A 219 0.57 11.65 7.07
C SER A 219 1.72 12.64 6.87
N LEU A 220 2.90 12.18 6.50
CA LEU A 220 4.11 13.01 6.40
C LEU A 220 4.54 13.26 4.94
N GLY A 221 3.65 13.02 3.97
CA GLY A 221 3.92 13.34 2.57
C GLY A 221 4.00 14.84 2.31
N ASP A 222 4.90 15.24 1.41
CA ASP A 222 4.90 16.59 0.83
C ASP A 222 3.68 16.78 -0.06
N ILE A 223 3.18 15.69 -0.64
CA ILE A 223 1.94 15.62 -1.42
C ILE A 223 1.14 14.41 -0.92
N MET A 224 -0.12 14.65 -0.57
CA MET A 224 -1.04 13.68 -0.02
C MET A 224 -2.13 13.33 -1.03
N LEU A 225 -2.06 12.15 -1.62
CA LEU A 225 -3.08 11.63 -2.52
C LEU A 225 -3.94 10.58 -1.81
N ALA A 226 -5.21 10.44 -2.21
CA ALA A 226 -6.08 9.38 -1.72
C ALA A 226 -6.87 8.71 -2.84
N GLU A 227 -7.14 7.41 -2.73
CA GLU A 227 -8.14 6.75 -3.60
C GLU A 227 -9.56 7.13 -3.16
N PRO A 228 -10.53 7.25 -4.10
CA PRO A 228 -11.93 7.54 -3.79
C PRO A 228 -12.53 6.61 -2.72
N GLY A 229 -13.25 7.17 -1.77
CA GLY A 229 -13.94 6.45 -0.71
C GLY A 229 -13.03 5.75 0.30
N ALA A 230 -11.71 5.97 0.27
CA ALA A 230 -10.79 5.37 1.23
C ALA A 230 -11.10 5.82 2.66
N LEU A 231 -11.09 4.87 3.59
CA LEU A 231 -11.18 5.18 5.03
C LEU A 231 -9.80 5.63 5.51
N ILE A 232 -9.73 6.87 5.98
CA ILE A 232 -8.50 7.50 6.45
C ILE A 232 -8.77 8.15 7.81
N GLY A 233 -8.12 7.67 8.85
CA GLY A 233 -8.32 8.20 10.19
C GLY A 233 -7.43 7.53 11.24
N PHE A 234 -7.45 8.04 12.47
CA PHE A 234 -6.70 7.40 13.55
C PHE A 234 -7.49 6.23 14.14
N ALA A 235 -8.58 6.50 14.83
CA ALA A 235 -9.46 5.45 15.34
C ALA A 235 -10.46 5.01 14.26
N GLY A 236 -10.74 3.71 14.18
CA GLY A 236 -11.77 3.20 13.27
C GLY A 236 -13.18 3.67 13.69
N PRO A 237 -14.13 3.79 12.75
CA PRO A 237 -15.49 4.29 13.04
C PRO A 237 -16.17 3.57 14.20
N ARG A 238 -16.07 2.24 14.27
CA ARG A 238 -16.66 1.44 15.36
C ARG A 238 -16.13 1.83 16.74
N VAL A 239 -14.82 2.08 16.85
CA VAL A 239 -14.18 2.46 18.12
C VAL A 239 -14.69 3.82 18.54
N ILE A 240 -14.79 4.77 17.61
CA ILE A 240 -15.30 6.13 17.89
C ILE A 240 -16.76 6.03 18.35
N GLU A 241 -17.63 5.39 17.58
CA GLU A 241 -19.07 5.24 17.90
C GLU A 241 -19.30 4.59 19.25
N GLN A 242 -18.52 3.54 19.58
CA GLN A 242 -18.60 2.88 20.88
C GLN A 242 -18.10 3.77 22.03
N THR A 243 -17.17 4.68 21.77
CA THR A 243 -16.61 5.57 22.78
C THR A 243 -17.52 6.76 23.07
N ILE A 244 -18.08 7.38 22.02
CA ILE A 244 -18.94 8.56 22.17
C ILE A 244 -20.43 8.23 22.33
N GLY A 245 -20.82 6.96 22.02
CA GLY A 245 -22.21 6.50 22.09
C GLY A 245 -23.12 7.05 20.98
N GLU A 246 -22.56 7.65 19.94
CA GLU A 246 -23.30 8.25 18.83
C GLU A 246 -22.85 7.70 17.48
N LYS A 247 -23.74 7.75 16.48
CA LYS A 247 -23.41 7.38 15.10
C LYS A 247 -22.63 8.51 14.43
N LEU A 248 -21.60 8.14 13.69
CA LEU A 248 -20.81 9.09 12.93
C LEU A 248 -21.59 9.65 11.71
N PRO A 249 -21.35 10.91 11.33
CA PRO A 249 -21.92 11.48 10.12
C PRO A 249 -21.58 10.66 8.88
N ALA A 250 -22.46 10.66 7.89
CA ALA A 250 -22.21 10.02 6.61
C ALA A 250 -20.97 10.64 5.94
N GLY A 251 -20.07 9.79 5.41
CA GLY A 251 -18.84 10.25 4.78
C GLY A 251 -17.68 10.58 5.72
N PHE A 252 -17.91 10.55 7.04
CA PHE A 252 -16.85 10.82 8.02
C PHE A 252 -15.63 9.93 7.81
N GLN A 253 -14.43 10.48 7.89
CA GLN A 253 -13.14 9.81 7.65
C GLN A 253 -12.98 9.22 6.22
N ARG A 254 -13.79 9.60 5.24
CA ARG A 254 -13.56 9.23 3.84
C ARG A 254 -12.56 10.18 3.19
N SER A 255 -11.93 9.73 2.11
CA SER A 255 -10.97 10.53 1.34
C SER A 255 -11.54 11.90 0.92
N GLU A 256 -12.81 11.95 0.55
CA GLU A 256 -13.52 13.18 0.18
C GLU A 256 -13.65 14.13 1.37
N PHE A 257 -13.99 13.60 2.55
CA PHE A 257 -14.00 14.35 3.79
C PHE A 257 -12.60 14.90 4.15
N GLN A 258 -11.56 14.08 3.96
CA GLN A 258 -10.18 14.50 4.21
C GLN A 258 -9.71 15.59 3.24
N LEU A 259 -10.16 15.54 1.99
CA LEU A 259 -9.92 16.59 0.99
C LEU A 259 -10.59 17.93 1.40
N GLU A 260 -11.86 17.89 1.79
CA GLU A 260 -12.60 19.07 2.25
C GLU A 260 -11.98 19.75 3.48
N HIS A 261 -11.31 18.96 4.33
CA HIS A 261 -10.65 19.45 5.55
C HIS A 261 -9.14 19.72 5.36
N GLY A 262 -8.63 19.66 4.12
CA GLY A 262 -7.24 20.01 3.81
C GLY A 262 -6.19 19.02 4.27
N PHE A 263 -6.59 17.79 4.61
CA PHE A 263 -5.63 16.72 4.97
C PHE A 263 -5.10 15.97 3.74
N VAL A 264 -5.86 15.94 2.66
CA VAL A 264 -5.49 15.32 1.37
C VAL A 264 -5.50 16.42 0.31
N ASP A 265 -4.48 16.45 -0.54
CA ASP A 265 -4.37 17.44 -1.62
C ASP A 265 -5.25 17.08 -2.82
N GLN A 266 -5.40 15.76 -3.09
CA GLN A 266 -6.23 15.30 -4.21
C GLN A 266 -6.75 13.89 -3.97
N VAL A 267 -8.02 13.67 -4.35
CA VAL A 267 -8.61 12.33 -4.48
C VAL A 267 -8.47 11.88 -5.92
N VAL A 268 -7.72 10.78 -6.15
CA VAL A 268 -7.33 10.31 -7.48
C VAL A 268 -7.85 8.90 -7.72
N PRO A 269 -8.70 8.67 -8.73
CA PRO A 269 -9.09 7.34 -9.14
C PRO A 269 -7.88 6.49 -9.55
N ARG A 270 -7.93 5.20 -9.26
CA ARG A 270 -6.84 4.26 -9.58
C ARG A 270 -6.45 4.26 -11.06
N THR A 271 -7.41 4.50 -11.93
CA THR A 271 -7.22 4.58 -13.39
C THR A 271 -6.36 5.76 -13.82
N GLU A 272 -6.33 6.83 -13.03
CA GLU A 272 -5.61 8.07 -13.31
C GLU A 272 -4.31 8.20 -12.50
N LEU A 273 -4.13 7.31 -11.52
CA LEU A 273 -3.08 7.44 -10.50
C LEU A 273 -1.66 7.43 -11.09
N ARG A 274 -1.40 6.57 -12.09
CA ARG A 274 -0.07 6.52 -12.74
C ARG A 274 0.26 7.82 -13.45
N ASP A 275 -0.69 8.38 -14.19
CA ASP A 275 -0.49 9.63 -14.95
C ASP A 275 -0.34 10.82 -14.00
N THR A 276 -1.12 10.86 -12.92
CA THR A 276 -0.99 11.85 -11.85
C THR A 276 0.39 11.80 -11.20
N LEU A 277 0.87 10.60 -10.83
CA LEU A 277 2.21 10.44 -10.27
C LEU A 277 3.29 10.89 -11.26
N ALA A 278 3.19 10.51 -12.53
CA ALA A 278 4.12 10.94 -13.56
C ALA A 278 4.14 12.48 -13.73
N GLN A 279 2.97 13.12 -13.68
CA GLN A 279 2.86 14.58 -13.74
C GLN A 279 3.53 15.25 -12.53
N LEU A 280 3.24 14.77 -11.31
CA LEU A 280 3.84 15.30 -10.09
C LEU A 280 5.37 15.15 -10.11
N LEU A 281 5.87 14.00 -10.52
CA LEU A 281 7.30 13.77 -10.64
C LEU A 281 7.95 14.74 -11.64
N ARG A 282 7.33 14.99 -12.80
CA ARG A 282 7.84 15.98 -13.79
C ARG A 282 7.85 17.40 -13.24
N LEU A 283 6.81 17.81 -12.53
CA LEU A 283 6.72 19.15 -11.94
C LEU A 283 7.81 19.40 -10.88
N HIS A 284 8.21 18.37 -10.15
CA HIS A 284 9.21 18.45 -9.08
C HIS A 284 10.63 18.08 -9.55
N ALA A 285 10.77 17.57 -10.77
CA ALA A 285 12.07 17.27 -11.37
C ALA A 285 12.85 18.52 -11.79
N GLY A 286 12.68 19.66 -11.18
CA GLY A 286 13.18 20.99 -11.42
C GLY A 286 14.40 21.14 -12.34
N GLN A 287 14.63 22.31 -12.92
CA GLN A 287 15.80 22.62 -13.77
C GLN A 287 17.11 22.32 -13.00
N GLY A 288 17.70 21.14 -13.23
CA GLY A 288 18.93 20.67 -12.59
C GLY A 288 18.82 19.38 -11.76
N ARG A 289 17.64 18.94 -11.34
CA ARG A 289 17.44 17.61 -10.72
C ARG A 289 17.05 16.59 -11.78
N LYS A 290 18.03 15.98 -12.41
CA LYS A 290 17.78 14.73 -13.14
C LYS A 290 17.66 13.63 -12.10
N TRP A 291 16.42 13.15 -11.87
CA TRP A 291 16.20 11.88 -11.18
C TRP A 291 16.88 10.79 -12.04
N ALA A 292 18.06 10.34 -11.61
CA ALA A 292 18.92 9.46 -12.40
C ALA A 292 18.34 8.04 -12.54
#